data_5df849e8c194087d00f3375a46a6cf00
#
_entry.id   5df849e8c194087d00f3375a46a6cf00
#
_cell.length_a   1.000
_cell.length_b   1.000
_cell.length_c   1.000
_cell.angle_alpha   90.00
_cell.angle_beta   90.00
_cell.angle_gamma   90.00
#
_symmetry.space_group_name_H-M   'P 1'
#
loop_
_entity.id
_entity.type
_entity.pdbx_description
1 polymer ?
#
loop_
_entity_poly.entity_id
_entity_poly.type
_entity_poly.pdbx_seq_one_letter_code
_entity_poly.pdbx_strand_id
1 'polypeptide(L)'
;MHPVTQFLLRQATAMDIPALRSLIELSVRGLQKDDYSSAQIDGALGHTLGLDTRLIEDRTYFVAEVVEQGGLIVGCGGWSNRKTLFGSDHGPNRENAFLDPKTDAAKIRAIFVHPQWARKGLGTLILKHCEEAAQQAGFATLEMGSTLTGVPLYTLKGYAPRETVAIPLPNGETLPIVHMVKVL
;
A
#
# COMPACT_ATOMS: atom_id res chain seq x y z
N MET A 1 30.84 -12.99 -3.70
CA MET A 1 29.52 -12.70 -4.28
C MET A 1 28.54 -12.68 -3.12
N HIS A 2 27.88 -11.54 -2.86
CA HIS A 2 26.76 -11.53 -1.93
C HIS A 2 25.61 -12.28 -2.57
N PRO A 3 24.97 -13.23 -1.87
CA PRO A 3 23.80 -13.90 -2.42
C PRO A 3 22.73 -12.85 -2.76
N VAL A 4 22.21 -12.91 -3.98
CA VAL A 4 21.08 -12.07 -4.38
C VAL A 4 19.88 -12.57 -3.59
N THR A 5 19.36 -11.76 -2.67
CA THR A 5 18.17 -12.12 -1.91
C THR A 5 16.99 -12.29 -2.88
N GLN A 6 16.38 -13.44 -2.84
CA GLN A 6 15.21 -13.74 -3.68
C GLN A 6 13.92 -13.46 -2.91
N PHE A 7 13.07 -12.61 -3.50
CA PHE A 7 11.73 -12.36 -2.99
C PHE A 7 10.71 -13.19 -3.77
N LEU A 8 9.83 -13.85 -3.04
CA LEU A 8 8.66 -14.53 -3.59
C LEU A 8 7.40 -13.71 -3.30
N LEU A 9 6.66 -13.35 -4.36
CA LEU A 9 5.34 -12.75 -4.22
C LEU A 9 4.26 -13.83 -4.27
N ARG A 10 3.33 -13.79 -3.33
CA ARG A 10 2.11 -14.61 -3.33
C ARG A 10 0.91 -13.83 -2.82
N GLN A 11 -0.28 -14.33 -3.11
CA GLN A 11 -1.49 -13.78 -2.50
C GLN A 11 -1.46 -13.92 -0.98
N ALA A 12 -1.89 -12.87 -0.29
CA ALA A 12 -2.11 -12.90 1.15
C ALA A 12 -3.34 -13.73 1.49
N THR A 13 -3.29 -14.38 2.65
CA THR A 13 -4.39 -15.15 3.21
C THR A 13 -4.76 -14.62 4.59
N ALA A 14 -5.88 -15.06 5.14
CA ALA A 14 -6.27 -14.69 6.50
C ALA A 14 -5.23 -15.11 7.56
N MET A 15 -4.43 -16.14 7.30
CA MET A 15 -3.36 -16.59 8.19
C MET A 15 -2.21 -15.57 8.29
N ASP A 16 -2.06 -14.70 7.30
CA ASP A 16 -1.00 -13.68 7.28
C ASP A 16 -1.36 -12.43 8.11
N ILE A 17 -2.63 -12.26 8.51
CA ILE A 17 -3.11 -11.04 9.16
C ILE A 17 -2.27 -10.62 10.37
N PRO A 18 -1.89 -11.49 11.31
CA PRO A 18 -1.04 -11.08 12.44
C PRO A 18 0.32 -10.55 12.00
N ALA A 19 0.98 -11.23 11.05
CA ALA A 19 2.27 -10.81 10.51
C ALA A 19 2.16 -9.50 9.73
N LEU A 20 1.10 -9.32 8.96
CA LEU A 20 0.82 -8.09 8.20
C LEU A 20 0.62 -6.88 9.13
N ARG A 21 -0.13 -7.03 10.22
CA ARG A 21 -0.32 -5.93 11.20
C ARG A 21 1.00 -5.50 11.82
N SER A 22 1.84 -6.45 12.21
CA SER A 22 3.18 -6.16 12.75
C SER A 22 4.09 -5.50 11.71
N LEU A 23 4.09 -6.00 10.48
CA LEU A 23 4.87 -5.43 9.37
C LEU A 23 4.46 -3.98 9.10
N ILE A 24 3.16 -3.70 9.01
CA ILE A 24 2.64 -2.36 8.72
C ILE A 24 3.06 -1.38 9.82
N GLU A 25 2.93 -1.74 11.09
CA GLU A 25 3.36 -0.88 12.19
C GLU A 25 4.86 -0.59 12.14
N LEU A 26 5.69 -1.62 11.95
CA LEU A 26 7.14 -1.46 11.80
C LEU A 26 7.50 -0.56 10.61
N SER A 27 6.84 -0.77 9.47
CA SER A 27 7.05 0.02 8.26
C SER A 27 6.72 1.50 8.47
N VAL A 28 5.54 1.80 9.01
CA VAL A 28 5.09 3.16 9.24
C VAL A 28 6.00 3.88 10.23
N ARG A 29 6.28 3.28 11.38
CA ARG A 29 7.14 3.89 12.41
C ARG A 29 8.59 4.04 11.96
N GLY A 30 9.09 3.09 11.19
CA GLY A 30 10.49 3.10 10.74
C GLY A 30 10.77 3.99 9.54
N LEU A 31 9.85 4.06 8.57
CA LEU A 31 10.10 4.70 7.29
C LEU A 31 9.42 6.07 7.11
N GLN A 32 8.40 6.40 7.90
CA GLN A 32 7.61 7.63 7.70
C GLN A 32 7.88 8.72 8.73
N LYS A 33 8.76 8.48 9.69
CA LYS A 33 9.07 9.40 10.80
C LYS A 33 9.71 10.72 10.38
N ASP A 34 10.30 10.79 9.18
CA ASP A 34 10.91 12.00 8.67
C ASP A 34 9.90 12.91 7.95
N ASP A 35 8.74 12.35 7.56
CA ASP A 35 7.68 13.04 6.82
C ASP A 35 6.45 13.36 7.69
N TYR A 36 6.26 12.62 8.78
CA TYR A 36 5.14 12.79 9.70
C TYR A 36 5.61 12.84 11.16
N SER A 37 4.92 13.62 11.98
CA SER A 37 5.16 13.66 13.42
C SER A 37 4.74 12.34 14.09
N SER A 38 5.28 12.09 15.30
CA SER A 38 4.86 10.94 16.10
C SER A 38 3.36 10.93 16.37
N ALA A 39 2.76 12.10 16.65
CA ALA A 39 1.33 12.23 16.87
C ALA A 39 0.50 11.90 15.62
N GLN A 40 0.97 12.31 14.43
CA GLN A 40 0.34 11.94 13.16
C GLN A 40 0.43 10.43 12.92
N ILE A 41 1.58 9.82 13.16
CA ILE A 41 1.77 8.36 13.02
C ILE A 41 0.85 7.61 13.99
N ASP A 42 0.80 7.99 15.26
CA ASP A 42 -0.04 7.35 16.27
C ASP A 42 -1.54 7.46 15.93
N GLY A 43 -1.98 8.60 15.44
CA GLY A 43 -3.37 8.79 15.00
C GLY A 43 -3.71 8.08 13.69
N ALA A 44 -2.74 7.87 12.81
CA ALA A 44 -2.94 7.26 11.50
C ALA A 44 -2.94 5.73 11.55
N LEU A 45 -2.14 5.11 12.44
CA LEU A 45 -2.06 3.66 12.56
C LEU A 45 -3.40 3.04 12.95
N GLY A 46 -3.83 2.05 12.18
CA GLY A 46 -5.12 1.39 12.35
C GLY A 46 -6.32 2.19 11.83
N HIS A 47 -6.10 3.41 11.32
CA HIS A 47 -7.14 4.26 10.75
C HIS A 47 -6.87 4.49 9.25
N THR A 48 -6.01 5.44 8.91
CA THR A 48 -5.62 5.76 7.53
C THR A 48 -4.53 4.82 7.03
N LEU A 49 -3.60 4.46 7.90
CA LEU A 49 -2.49 3.56 7.64
C LEU A 49 -2.72 2.24 8.39
N GLY A 50 -2.96 1.18 7.65
CA GLY A 50 -3.24 -0.12 8.24
C GLY A 50 -3.68 -1.14 7.21
N LEU A 51 -4.02 -2.34 7.70
CA LEU A 51 -4.52 -3.42 6.89
C LEU A 51 -5.98 -3.18 6.52
N ASP A 52 -6.31 -3.41 5.27
CA ASP A 52 -7.68 -3.56 4.79
C ASP A 52 -7.91 -5.03 4.43
N THR A 53 -8.62 -5.74 5.29
CA THR A 53 -8.88 -7.19 5.11
C THR A 53 -9.74 -7.48 3.89
N ARG A 54 -10.51 -6.49 3.40
CA ARG A 54 -11.27 -6.64 2.15
C ARG A 54 -10.37 -6.95 0.96
N LEU A 55 -9.15 -6.43 0.93
CA LEU A 55 -8.19 -6.74 -0.13
C LEU A 55 -7.76 -8.22 -0.11
N ILE A 56 -7.71 -8.84 1.06
CA ILE A 56 -7.44 -10.28 1.20
C ILE A 56 -8.65 -11.09 0.72
N GLU A 57 -9.85 -10.70 1.13
CA GLU A 57 -11.11 -11.34 0.70
C GLU A 57 -11.28 -11.27 -0.82
N ASP A 58 -10.96 -10.13 -1.43
CA ASP A 58 -11.01 -9.92 -2.88
C ASP A 58 -9.85 -10.58 -3.63
N ARG A 59 -8.87 -11.18 -2.93
CA ARG A 59 -7.66 -11.82 -3.49
C ARG A 59 -6.78 -10.85 -4.29
N THR A 60 -6.76 -9.59 -3.90
CA THR A 60 -6.00 -8.52 -4.55
C THR A 60 -4.87 -7.98 -3.70
N TYR A 61 -4.57 -8.63 -2.57
CA TYR A 61 -3.47 -8.30 -1.68
C TYR A 61 -2.37 -9.34 -1.74
N PHE A 62 -1.11 -8.90 -1.74
CA PHE A 62 0.05 -9.73 -1.91
C PHE A 62 1.05 -9.51 -0.76
N VAL A 63 1.78 -10.56 -0.45
CA VAL A 63 2.94 -10.53 0.46
C VAL A 63 4.20 -10.85 -0.31
N ALA A 64 5.30 -10.25 0.11
CA ALA A 64 6.63 -10.57 -0.36
C ALA A 64 7.40 -11.28 0.76
N GLU A 65 7.88 -12.47 0.47
CA GLU A 65 8.63 -13.33 1.39
C GLU A 65 10.10 -13.42 1.00
N VAL A 66 10.97 -13.54 1.99
CA VAL A 66 12.38 -13.88 1.81
C VAL A 66 12.50 -15.40 1.84
N VAL A 67 12.82 -15.99 0.69
CA VAL A 67 12.89 -17.46 0.53
C VAL A 67 13.90 -18.07 1.46
N GLU A 68 15.09 -17.47 1.56
CA GLU A 68 16.21 -17.95 2.37
C GLU A 68 15.98 -17.84 3.88
N GLN A 69 14.92 -17.13 4.30
CA GLN A 69 14.56 -16.95 5.72
C GLN A 69 13.22 -17.64 6.08
N GLY A 70 12.96 -18.77 5.44
CA GLY A 70 11.81 -19.61 5.78
C GLY A 70 10.45 -18.95 5.50
N GLY A 71 10.38 -18.04 4.52
CA GLY A 71 9.15 -17.34 4.16
C GLY A 71 8.82 -16.15 5.06
N LEU A 72 9.85 -15.49 5.61
CA LEU A 72 9.65 -14.25 6.36
C LEU A 72 9.00 -13.18 5.48
N ILE A 73 7.81 -12.70 5.88
CA ILE A 73 7.11 -11.63 5.18
C ILE A 73 7.80 -10.29 5.46
N VAL A 74 8.29 -9.63 4.42
CA VAL A 74 9.06 -8.38 4.51
C VAL A 74 8.44 -7.23 3.70
N GLY A 75 7.37 -7.48 3.00
CA GLY A 75 6.63 -6.48 2.26
C GLY A 75 5.21 -6.95 1.95
N CYS A 76 4.34 -5.99 1.69
CA CYS A 76 2.96 -6.26 1.29
C CYS A 76 2.43 -5.10 0.44
N GLY A 77 1.36 -5.36 -0.28
CA GLY A 77 0.67 -4.36 -1.07
C GLY A 77 -0.38 -4.99 -1.95
N GLY A 78 -1.27 -4.16 -2.46
CA GLY A 78 -2.34 -4.65 -3.29
C GLY A 78 -2.94 -3.60 -4.21
N TRP A 79 -3.98 -4.02 -4.87
CA TRP A 79 -4.82 -3.18 -5.69
C TRP A 79 -6.29 -3.47 -5.39
N SER A 80 -7.19 -2.63 -5.86
CA SER A 80 -8.62 -2.84 -5.64
C SER A 80 -9.43 -2.39 -6.84
N ASN A 81 -10.43 -3.20 -7.17
CA ASN A 81 -11.52 -2.87 -8.09
C ASN A 81 -12.72 -2.26 -7.36
N ARG A 82 -12.51 -1.72 -6.15
CA ARG A 82 -13.54 -1.02 -5.37
C ARG A 82 -13.21 0.47 -5.24
N LYS A 83 -14.20 1.28 -4.90
CA LYS A 83 -14.08 2.74 -4.87
C LYS A 83 -13.22 3.29 -3.74
N THR A 84 -13.02 2.55 -2.65
CA THR A 84 -12.18 2.99 -1.52
C THR A 84 -10.76 3.31 -1.97
N LEU A 85 -10.35 4.57 -1.86
CA LEU A 85 -9.05 5.05 -2.35
C LEU A 85 -7.90 4.72 -1.40
N PHE A 86 -8.11 4.80 -0.08
CA PHE A 86 -7.12 4.54 0.96
C PHE A 86 -7.79 4.15 2.29
N GLY A 87 -6.97 3.77 3.27
CA GLY A 87 -7.42 3.49 4.63
C GLY A 87 -7.43 1.99 4.96
N SER A 88 -7.53 1.73 6.26
CA SER A 88 -7.62 0.39 6.85
C SER A 88 -9.08 -0.07 6.98
N ASP A 89 -9.30 -1.20 7.66
CA ASP A 89 -10.64 -1.68 8.04
C ASP A 89 -11.46 -0.64 8.80
N HIS A 90 -10.79 0.25 9.54
CA HIS A 90 -11.39 1.31 10.35
C HIS A 90 -11.18 2.71 9.73
N GLY A 91 -10.73 2.76 8.50
CA GLY A 91 -10.48 4.01 7.78
C GLY A 91 -11.75 4.78 7.42
N PRO A 92 -11.62 6.08 7.13
CA PRO A 92 -12.74 6.91 6.70
C PRO A 92 -13.14 6.60 5.24
N ASN A 93 -14.36 7.00 4.87
CA ASN A 93 -14.85 7.01 3.48
C ASN A 93 -14.75 5.64 2.78
N ARG A 94 -15.01 4.56 3.52
CA ARG A 94 -15.05 3.22 2.93
C ARG A 94 -16.25 3.08 2.00
N GLU A 95 -15.96 2.71 0.77
CA GLU A 95 -16.95 2.51 -0.29
C GLU A 95 -16.73 1.16 -0.97
N ASN A 96 -17.65 0.22 -0.74
CA ASN A 96 -17.49 -1.16 -1.21
C ASN A 96 -17.98 -1.39 -2.65
N ALA A 97 -18.54 -0.35 -3.30
CA ALA A 97 -19.00 -0.46 -4.68
C ALA A 97 -17.84 -0.80 -5.61
N PHE A 98 -18.14 -1.66 -6.60
CA PHE A 98 -17.18 -2.02 -7.64
C PHE A 98 -17.00 -0.89 -8.65
N LEU A 99 -15.80 -0.84 -9.21
CA LEU A 99 -15.41 0.03 -10.30
C LEU A 99 -15.70 -0.62 -11.65
N ASP A 100 -15.98 0.20 -12.66
CA ASP A 100 -16.06 -0.24 -14.06
C ASP A 100 -14.67 -0.06 -14.70
N PRO A 101 -13.98 -1.15 -15.14
CA PRO A 101 -12.68 -1.04 -15.75
C PRO A 101 -12.61 -0.14 -17.00
N LYS A 102 -13.75 0.07 -17.66
CA LYS A 102 -13.83 0.90 -18.88
C LYS A 102 -13.79 2.40 -18.60
N THR A 103 -14.23 2.81 -17.43
CA THR A 103 -14.41 4.24 -17.08
C THR A 103 -13.64 4.67 -15.84
N ASP A 104 -13.36 3.73 -14.93
CA ASP A 104 -12.80 4.04 -13.63
C ASP A 104 -11.32 3.67 -13.55
N ALA A 105 -10.61 4.27 -12.60
CA ALA A 105 -9.24 3.90 -12.25
C ALA A 105 -9.23 2.87 -11.12
N ALA A 106 -8.47 1.77 -11.27
CA ALA A 106 -8.21 0.86 -10.17
C ALA A 106 -7.38 1.56 -9.08
N LYS A 107 -7.52 1.11 -7.85
CA LYS A 107 -6.80 1.68 -6.70
C LYS A 107 -5.57 0.86 -6.38
N ILE A 108 -4.41 1.50 -6.27
CA ILE A 108 -3.23 0.89 -5.63
C ILE A 108 -3.35 1.11 -4.13
N ARG A 109 -3.17 0.07 -3.34
CA ARG A 109 -3.54 0.04 -1.93
C ARG A 109 -2.43 -0.52 -1.05
N ALA A 110 -2.22 0.14 0.10
CA ALA A 110 -1.57 -0.42 1.29
C ALA A 110 -0.21 -1.10 1.02
N ILE A 111 0.69 -0.43 0.28
CA ILE A 111 2.06 -0.91 0.05
C ILE A 111 2.93 -0.53 1.26
N PHE A 112 3.47 -1.53 1.93
CA PHE A 112 4.36 -1.37 3.09
C PHE A 112 5.57 -2.31 2.95
N VAL A 113 6.73 -1.82 3.38
CA VAL A 113 8.00 -2.56 3.34
C VAL A 113 8.64 -2.52 4.72
N HIS A 114 9.17 -3.65 5.15
CA HIS A 114 9.93 -3.74 6.41
C HIS A 114 11.18 -2.83 6.35
N PRO A 115 11.46 -2.01 7.39
CA PRO A 115 12.54 -1.02 7.34
C PRO A 115 13.91 -1.59 6.97
N GLN A 116 14.27 -2.78 7.46
CA GLN A 116 15.54 -3.44 7.12
C GLN A 116 15.63 -3.92 5.67
N TRP A 117 14.49 -3.98 4.97
CA TRP A 117 14.37 -4.41 3.57
C TRP A 117 14.04 -3.25 2.63
N ALA A 118 13.94 -2.05 3.16
CA ALA A 118 13.72 -0.84 2.36
C ALA A 118 14.92 -0.53 1.46
N ARG A 119 14.67 0.20 0.37
CA ARG A 119 15.67 0.64 -0.61
C ARG A 119 16.39 -0.50 -1.37
N LYS A 120 15.80 -1.70 -1.36
CA LYS A 120 16.28 -2.89 -2.09
C LYS A 120 15.40 -3.25 -3.29
N GLY A 121 14.58 -2.31 -3.76
CA GLY A 121 13.67 -2.53 -4.90
C GLY A 121 12.36 -3.25 -4.58
N LEU A 122 12.13 -3.63 -3.32
CA LEU A 122 10.96 -4.41 -2.93
C LEU A 122 9.64 -3.68 -3.17
N GLY A 123 9.57 -2.38 -2.83
CA GLY A 123 8.38 -1.55 -3.11
C GLY A 123 8.07 -1.47 -4.60
N THR A 124 9.09 -1.35 -5.44
CA THR A 124 8.96 -1.38 -6.91
C THR A 124 8.42 -2.73 -7.40
N LEU A 125 8.93 -3.83 -6.86
CA LEU A 125 8.51 -5.19 -7.22
C LEU A 125 7.02 -5.41 -6.90
N ILE A 126 6.59 -5.02 -5.70
CA ILE A 126 5.19 -5.13 -5.26
C ILE A 126 4.29 -4.24 -6.13
N LEU A 127 4.68 -2.98 -6.34
CA LEU A 127 3.91 -2.05 -7.16
C LEU A 127 3.71 -2.59 -8.58
N LYS A 128 4.78 -3.05 -9.22
CA LYS A 128 4.70 -3.62 -10.57
C LYS A 128 3.73 -4.81 -10.64
N HIS A 129 3.78 -5.70 -9.66
CA HIS A 129 2.88 -6.84 -9.58
C HIS A 129 1.41 -6.41 -9.46
N CYS A 130 1.13 -5.39 -8.64
CA CYS A 130 -0.21 -4.81 -8.50
C CYS A 130 -0.69 -4.14 -9.81
N GLU A 131 0.17 -3.41 -10.49
CA GLU A 131 -0.13 -2.78 -11.78
C GLU A 131 -0.48 -3.82 -12.85
N GLU A 132 0.32 -4.88 -12.96
CA GLU A 132 0.08 -5.98 -13.90
C GLU A 132 -1.25 -6.69 -13.61
N ALA A 133 -1.55 -6.95 -12.33
CA ALA A 133 -2.81 -7.59 -11.93
C ALA A 133 -4.04 -6.71 -12.25
N ALA A 134 -3.96 -5.40 -11.99
CA ALA A 134 -5.02 -4.46 -12.34
C ALA A 134 -5.22 -4.35 -13.86
N GLN A 135 -4.12 -4.31 -14.61
CA GLN A 135 -4.16 -4.29 -16.09
C GLN A 135 -4.82 -5.57 -16.66
N GLN A 136 -4.47 -6.74 -16.10
CA GLN A 136 -5.09 -8.01 -16.49
C GLN A 136 -6.59 -8.05 -16.17
N ALA A 137 -7.03 -7.31 -15.15
CA ALA A 137 -8.45 -7.14 -14.83
C ALA A 137 -9.17 -6.10 -15.73
N GLY A 138 -8.48 -5.52 -16.71
CA GLY A 138 -9.03 -4.64 -17.71
C GLY A 138 -8.92 -3.15 -17.42
N PHE A 139 -8.25 -2.74 -16.34
CA PHE A 139 -8.05 -1.32 -16.01
C PHE A 139 -6.90 -0.72 -16.83
N ALA A 140 -7.13 0.48 -17.37
CA ALA A 140 -6.14 1.26 -18.10
C ALA A 140 -5.58 2.44 -17.29
N THR A 141 -6.19 2.74 -16.16
CA THR A 141 -5.80 3.84 -15.28
C THR A 141 -5.73 3.37 -13.83
N LEU A 142 -4.74 3.86 -13.13
CA LEU A 142 -4.51 3.58 -11.71
C LEU A 142 -4.48 4.87 -10.90
N GLU A 143 -4.97 4.82 -9.68
CA GLU A 143 -4.85 5.92 -8.73
C GLU A 143 -4.58 5.43 -7.32
N MET A 144 -4.07 6.31 -6.49
CA MET A 144 -3.77 6.03 -5.09
C MET A 144 -3.82 7.27 -4.22
N GLY A 145 -4.01 7.07 -2.93
CA GLY A 145 -3.69 8.03 -1.89
C GLY A 145 -2.30 7.72 -1.32
N SER A 146 -1.28 8.42 -1.78
CA SER A 146 0.10 8.21 -1.34
C SER A 146 0.40 8.96 -0.05
N THR A 147 1.11 8.31 0.87
CA THR A 147 1.81 9.05 1.93
C THR A 147 2.87 9.97 1.34
N LEU A 148 3.27 11.02 2.07
CA LEU A 148 4.37 11.91 1.65
C LEU A 148 5.65 11.10 1.39
N THR A 149 5.91 10.10 2.20
CA THR A 149 7.06 9.18 2.07
C THR A 149 7.04 8.39 0.76
N GLY A 150 5.86 8.03 0.27
CA GLY A 150 5.70 7.25 -0.97
C GLY A 150 5.81 8.08 -2.26
N VAL A 151 5.55 9.38 -2.19
CA VAL A 151 5.49 10.27 -3.38
C VAL A 151 6.73 10.16 -4.28
N PRO A 152 7.98 10.18 -3.77
CA PRO A 152 9.16 10.06 -4.64
C PRO A 152 9.19 8.78 -5.45
N LEU A 153 8.86 7.63 -4.84
CA LEU A 153 8.82 6.35 -5.52
C LEU A 153 7.76 6.35 -6.64
N TYR A 154 6.55 6.76 -6.30
CA TYR A 154 5.43 6.71 -7.24
C TYR A 154 5.62 7.70 -8.41
N THR A 155 6.17 8.89 -8.14
CA THR A 155 6.54 9.83 -9.20
C THR A 155 7.57 9.21 -10.15
N LEU A 156 8.59 8.54 -9.62
CA LEU A 156 9.58 7.83 -10.44
C LEU A 156 8.94 6.70 -11.28
N LYS A 157 7.83 6.12 -10.82
CA LYS A 157 7.09 5.06 -11.51
C LYS A 157 5.98 5.57 -12.41
N GLY A 158 5.92 6.88 -12.68
CA GLY A 158 5.02 7.48 -13.65
C GLY A 158 3.67 7.93 -13.10
N TYR A 159 3.49 7.95 -11.78
CA TYR A 159 2.31 8.55 -11.16
C TYR A 159 2.47 10.07 -11.08
N ALA A 160 1.45 10.78 -11.53
CA ALA A 160 1.39 12.24 -11.43
C ALA A 160 0.57 12.66 -10.21
N PRO A 161 1.09 13.56 -9.36
CA PRO A 161 0.32 14.11 -8.25
C PRO A 161 -0.81 15.00 -8.78
N ARG A 162 -1.98 14.93 -8.12
CA ARG A 162 -3.17 15.75 -8.44
C ARG A 162 -3.41 16.77 -7.34
N GLU A 163 -3.73 16.32 -6.15
CA GLU A 163 -4.02 17.16 -5.00
C GLU A 163 -3.49 16.55 -3.71
N THR A 164 -3.28 17.38 -2.72
CA THR A 164 -2.98 16.94 -1.36
C THR A 164 -4.23 17.11 -0.51
N VAL A 165 -4.65 16.02 0.16
CA VAL A 165 -5.82 15.98 1.03
C VAL A 165 -5.36 15.85 2.48
N ALA A 166 -5.90 16.67 3.38
CA ALA A 166 -5.66 16.55 4.81
C ALA A 166 -6.71 15.63 5.45
N ILE A 167 -6.30 14.46 5.89
CA ILE A 167 -7.19 13.46 6.48
C ILE A 167 -7.27 13.68 8.00
N PRO A 168 -8.46 13.99 8.56
CA PRO A 168 -8.65 14.08 10.01
C PRO A 168 -8.36 12.75 10.68
N LEU A 169 -7.59 12.77 11.78
CA LEU A 169 -7.22 11.59 12.56
C LEU A 169 -8.00 11.55 13.88
N PRO A 170 -8.21 10.36 14.46
CA PRO A 170 -8.98 10.21 15.71
C PRO A 170 -8.42 10.98 16.90
N ASN A 171 -7.11 11.28 16.91
CA ASN A 171 -6.43 12.04 17.98
C ASN A 171 -6.42 13.56 17.76
N GLY A 172 -7.17 14.08 16.80
CA GLY A 172 -7.25 15.50 16.48
C GLY A 172 -6.17 16.04 15.54
N GLU A 173 -5.18 15.24 15.17
CA GLU A 173 -4.20 15.56 14.15
C GLU A 173 -4.79 15.44 12.74
N THR A 174 -4.05 15.88 11.74
CA THR A 174 -4.36 15.64 10.32
C THR A 174 -3.18 14.96 9.63
N LEU A 175 -3.47 14.06 8.69
CA LEU A 175 -2.47 13.40 7.86
C LEU A 175 -2.57 13.91 6.42
N PRO A 176 -1.57 14.62 5.89
CA PRO A 176 -1.56 14.96 4.48
C PRO A 176 -1.28 13.72 3.63
N ILE A 177 -2.11 13.50 2.62
CA ILE A 177 -2.00 12.42 1.64
C ILE A 177 -2.09 13.03 0.25
N VAL A 178 -1.29 12.54 -0.67
CA VAL A 178 -1.26 12.99 -2.06
C VAL A 178 -2.04 12.02 -2.95
N HIS A 179 -3.09 12.52 -3.59
CA HIS A 179 -3.77 11.78 -4.66
C HIS A 179 -2.89 11.73 -5.89
N MET A 180 -2.58 10.55 -6.39
CA MET A 180 -1.71 10.34 -7.54
C MET A 180 -2.38 9.42 -8.56
N VAL A 181 -2.13 9.66 -9.84
CA VAL A 181 -2.76 8.97 -10.98
C VAL A 181 -1.72 8.55 -12.00
N LYS A 182 -1.91 7.37 -12.59
CA LYS A 182 -1.10 6.85 -13.70
C LYS A 182 -2.00 6.24 -14.78
N VAL A 183 -1.72 6.55 -16.05
CA VAL A 183 -2.26 5.83 -17.21
C VAL A 183 -1.26 4.75 -17.59
N LEU A 184 -1.74 3.51 -17.75
CA LEU A 184 -0.92 2.34 -18.11
C LEU A 184 -0.56 2.30 -19.58
#